data_e89e1f044d382a4dde0a9d807b8c6d08
#
_entry.id   e89e1f044d382a4dde0a9d807b8c6d08
#
_cell.length_a   1.000
_cell.length_b   1.000
_cell.length_c   1.000
_cell.angle_alpha   90.00
_cell.angle_beta   90.00
_cell.angle_gamma   90.00
#
_symmetry.space_group_name_H-M   'P 1'
#
loop_
_entity.id
_entity.type
_entity.pdbx_description
1 polymer ?
#
loop_
_entity_poly.entity_id
_entity_poly.type
_entity_poly.pdbx_seq_one_letter_code
_entity_poly.pdbx_strand_id
1 'polypeptide(L)'
;LALKLQAKLTLFNTISKLVIILLFVFLLPMLIKNINHTYNDDRFRKQEAKLLQIVKEQGIGAYIQNGEGYGAYLPLKEEYISLDEADSTQEVLDTIRNEKRKVEKDTIEYRILSHTFEVGKKNYLLEIGKSVNTLDETSGPLQSIALQILLGMIMLTVLADFFFSNYILGPLDRIIKTKLIGNKFPNFGSYEMVKTSTSDFQYLDKSIHEMILTIETAFQKEREFISNASHELMTPISILQSKIENMFNSDDLADDVKLRLLEMQKILNRLKSITKTLLLISQIENEQFIRDDHIHVKELLQEVYDEISIRLEENDISLNIDIAGDAELPGVNKFLLYNLFFNLVNNAIKYNKPSGSIDIKGRVTDGLLVISITDTGIGIAAEQLPFIFNRFKKFKQSLQKESFGLGLPIVKSIADFHHIRIDVTSEINVGSIFTLTFPAVN
;
A
#
# COMPACT_ATOMS: atom_id res chain seq x y z
N LEU A 1 -3.04 -9.01 -7.11
CA LEU A 1 -1.91 -8.35 -6.44
C LEU A 1 -1.78 -6.92 -6.98
N ALA A 2 -1.97 -5.91 -6.11
CA ALA A 2 -1.78 -4.51 -6.49
C ALA A 2 -0.27 -4.23 -6.60
N LEU A 3 0.20 -3.95 -7.82
CA LEU A 3 1.58 -3.55 -8.05
C LEU A 3 1.82 -2.12 -7.53
N LYS A 4 3.01 -1.87 -6.95
CA LYS A 4 3.44 -0.51 -6.58
C LYS A 4 3.40 0.41 -7.80
N LEU A 5 3.10 1.70 -7.59
CA LEU A 5 3.04 2.72 -8.66
C LEU A 5 4.33 2.74 -9.51
N GLN A 6 5.48 2.62 -8.86
CA GLN A 6 6.78 2.53 -9.52
C GLN A 6 6.85 1.36 -10.50
N ALA A 7 6.40 0.15 -10.08
CA ALA A 7 6.42 -1.03 -10.94
C ALA A 7 5.46 -0.90 -12.13
N LYS A 8 4.29 -0.24 -11.94
CA LYS A 8 3.36 0.05 -13.05
C LYS A 8 3.97 1.03 -14.05
N LEU A 9 4.64 2.07 -13.58
CA LEU A 9 5.27 3.08 -14.43
C LEU A 9 6.41 2.49 -15.25
N THR A 10 7.30 1.72 -14.61
CA THR A 10 8.39 1.04 -15.32
C THR A 10 7.87 0.02 -16.33
N LEU A 11 6.84 -0.75 -15.98
CA LEU A 11 6.21 -1.71 -16.89
C LEU A 11 5.60 -1.01 -18.12
N PHE A 12 4.85 0.08 -17.90
CA PHE A 12 4.25 0.87 -18.98
C PHE A 12 5.32 1.43 -19.93
N ASN A 13 6.37 2.04 -19.38
CA ASN A 13 7.47 2.59 -20.17
C ASN A 13 8.22 1.49 -20.93
N THR A 14 8.42 0.32 -20.33
CA THR A 14 9.09 -0.82 -20.99
C THR A 14 8.25 -1.37 -22.13
N ILE A 15 6.94 -1.55 -21.92
CA ILE A 15 6.02 -2.01 -22.98
C ILE A 15 5.98 -1.00 -24.13
N SER A 16 5.86 0.30 -23.82
CA SER A 16 5.84 1.36 -24.83
C SER A 16 7.11 1.33 -25.71
N LYS A 17 8.28 1.15 -25.11
CA LYS A 17 9.55 1.03 -25.85
C LYS A 17 9.61 -0.25 -26.69
N LEU A 18 9.08 -1.35 -26.19
CA LEU A 18 9.01 -2.61 -26.94
C LEU A 18 8.14 -2.47 -28.19
N VAL A 19 7.02 -1.75 -28.09
CA VAL A 19 6.16 -1.43 -29.25
C VAL A 19 6.91 -0.56 -30.27
N ILE A 20 7.67 0.43 -29.80
CA ILE A 20 8.50 1.30 -30.69
C ILE A 20 9.59 0.46 -31.40
N ILE A 21 10.25 -0.45 -30.69
CA ILE A 21 11.24 -1.37 -31.29
C ILE A 21 10.59 -2.18 -32.40
N LEU A 22 9.47 -2.80 -32.12
CA LEU A 22 8.76 -3.70 -33.03
C LEU A 22 8.33 -2.94 -34.30
N LEU A 23 7.83 -1.73 -34.12
CA LEU A 23 7.44 -0.85 -35.22
C LEU A 23 8.68 -0.44 -36.05
N PHE A 24 9.80 -0.11 -35.41
CA PHE A 24 11.03 0.30 -36.09
C PHE A 24 11.68 -0.87 -36.85
N VAL A 25 11.74 -2.07 -36.27
CA VAL A 25 12.23 -3.29 -36.92
C VAL A 25 11.43 -3.59 -38.17
N PHE A 26 10.14 -3.31 -38.16
CA PHE A 26 9.28 -3.55 -39.32
C PHE A 26 9.38 -2.44 -40.39
N LEU A 27 9.43 -1.17 -39.98
CA LEU A 27 9.44 -0.04 -40.89
C LEU A 27 10.83 0.26 -41.48
N LEU A 28 11.93 0.03 -40.74
CA LEU A 28 13.28 0.38 -41.15
C LEU A 28 13.69 -0.28 -42.47
N PRO A 29 13.53 -1.60 -42.70
CA PRO A 29 13.82 -2.26 -43.96
C PRO A 29 13.09 -1.64 -45.14
N MET A 30 11.78 -1.35 -44.93
CA MET A 30 10.91 -0.75 -45.96
C MET A 30 11.40 0.67 -46.32
N LEU A 31 11.76 1.47 -45.33
CA LEU A 31 12.29 2.83 -45.54
C LEU A 31 13.61 2.81 -46.26
N ILE A 32 14.56 1.96 -45.83
CA ILE A 32 15.89 1.86 -46.46
C ILE A 32 15.76 1.40 -47.91
N LYS A 33 14.90 0.43 -48.18
CA LYS A 33 14.62 -0.04 -49.54
C LYS A 33 14.07 1.09 -50.43
N ASN A 34 13.11 1.85 -49.91
CA ASN A 34 12.52 2.96 -50.65
C ASN A 34 13.53 4.09 -50.92
N ILE A 35 14.33 4.45 -49.92
CA ILE A 35 15.44 5.44 -50.07
C ILE A 35 16.46 4.97 -51.09
N ASN A 36 16.88 3.70 -51.05
CA ASN A 36 17.83 3.15 -52.00
C ASN A 36 17.29 3.17 -53.45
N HIS A 37 16.01 2.85 -53.62
CA HIS A 37 15.38 2.94 -54.93
C HIS A 37 15.39 4.37 -55.47
N THR A 38 14.92 5.31 -54.66
CA THR A 38 14.89 6.74 -55.05
C THR A 38 16.28 7.27 -55.34
N TYR A 39 17.25 6.96 -54.50
CA TYR A 39 18.64 7.40 -54.70
C TYR A 39 19.27 6.84 -55.99
N ASN A 40 19.02 5.57 -56.32
CA ASN A 40 19.54 4.97 -57.55
C ASN A 40 18.80 5.49 -58.78
N ASP A 41 17.53 5.73 -58.70
CA ASP A 41 16.75 6.34 -59.78
C ASP A 41 17.29 7.75 -60.12
N ASP A 42 17.57 8.57 -59.12
CA ASP A 42 18.22 9.88 -59.29
C ASP A 42 19.64 9.75 -59.86
N ARG A 43 20.37 8.74 -59.48
CA ARG A 43 21.73 8.46 -60.02
C ARG A 43 21.64 8.07 -61.50
N PHE A 44 20.71 7.22 -61.88
CA PHE A 44 20.47 6.84 -63.28
C PHE A 44 20.17 8.06 -64.10
N ARG A 45 19.28 8.95 -63.65
CA ARG A 45 18.95 10.19 -64.36
C ARG A 45 20.17 11.12 -64.57
N LYS A 46 21.02 11.21 -63.56
CA LYS A 46 22.29 11.98 -63.68
C LYS A 46 23.28 11.34 -64.64
N GLN A 47 23.39 9.99 -64.65
CA GLN A 47 24.23 9.28 -65.60
C GLN A 47 23.71 9.44 -67.05
N GLU A 48 22.42 9.30 -67.26
CA GLU A 48 21.72 9.53 -68.51
C GLU A 48 22.04 10.95 -69.04
N ALA A 49 21.77 11.99 -68.25
CA ALA A 49 22.04 13.37 -68.64
C ALA A 49 23.48 13.62 -69.06
N LYS A 50 24.43 13.03 -68.32
CA LYS A 50 25.85 13.11 -68.61
C LYS A 50 26.20 12.39 -69.91
N LEU A 51 25.66 11.21 -70.19
CA LEU A 51 25.91 10.47 -71.41
C LEU A 51 25.26 11.17 -72.61
N LEU A 52 24.07 11.68 -72.48
CA LEU A 52 23.41 12.46 -73.56
C LEU A 52 24.21 13.76 -73.91
N GLN A 53 24.82 14.40 -72.89
CA GLN A 53 25.67 15.54 -73.10
C GLN A 53 26.96 15.15 -73.90
N ILE A 54 27.62 14.05 -73.53
CA ILE A 54 28.82 13.56 -74.25
C ILE A 54 28.45 13.17 -75.67
N VAL A 55 27.33 12.46 -75.89
CA VAL A 55 26.86 12.11 -77.24
C VAL A 55 26.60 13.37 -78.10
N LYS A 56 26.08 14.45 -77.51
CA LYS A 56 25.83 15.72 -78.14
C LYS A 56 27.12 16.46 -78.51
N GLU A 57 28.13 16.40 -77.69
CA GLU A 57 29.43 17.08 -77.86
C GLU A 57 30.38 16.34 -78.82
N GLN A 58 30.47 15.00 -78.70
CA GLN A 58 31.50 14.17 -79.40
C GLN A 58 30.89 13.30 -80.53
N GLY A 59 29.54 13.28 -80.59
CA GLY A 59 28.86 12.45 -81.59
C GLY A 59 28.69 10.99 -81.09
N ILE A 60 27.78 10.26 -81.65
CA ILE A 60 27.42 8.89 -81.29
C ILE A 60 28.46 7.87 -81.73
N GLY A 61 29.28 8.20 -82.75
CA GLY A 61 30.34 7.32 -83.32
C GLY A 61 31.39 6.89 -82.33
N ALA A 62 31.60 7.59 -81.23
CA ALA A 62 32.54 7.19 -80.17
C ALA A 62 32.08 5.95 -79.38
N TYR A 63 30.74 5.64 -79.40
CA TYR A 63 30.13 4.55 -78.66
C TYR A 63 29.60 3.42 -79.55
N ILE A 64 29.44 3.65 -80.89
CA ILE A 64 28.98 2.65 -81.86
C ILE A 64 29.98 2.52 -82.94
N GLN A 65 30.74 1.41 -82.95
CA GLN A 65 31.72 1.05 -84.02
C GLN A 65 31.11 -0.08 -84.90
N ASN A 66 31.07 0.11 -86.20
CA ASN A 66 30.59 -0.88 -87.18
C ASN A 66 29.16 -1.40 -87.05
N GLY A 67 28.28 -0.61 -86.47
CA GLY A 67 26.86 -1.03 -86.31
C GLY A 67 26.53 -1.97 -85.11
N GLU A 68 27.54 -2.33 -84.35
CA GLU A 68 27.36 -3.06 -83.12
C GLU A 68 27.23 -2.07 -81.98
N GLY A 69 26.17 -2.27 -81.13
CA GLY A 69 25.90 -1.42 -79.98
C GLY A 69 26.97 -1.50 -78.90
N TYR A 70 27.19 -0.42 -78.20
CA TYR A 70 28.11 -0.38 -77.07
C TYR A 70 27.43 -1.03 -75.85
N GLY A 71 27.94 -2.14 -75.36
CA GLY A 71 27.55 -2.78 -74.17
C GLY A 71 28.70 -3.02 -73.21
N ALA A 72 28.79 -2.31 -72.06
CA ALA A 72 29.86 -2.51 -71.10
C ALA A 72 29.18 -3.03 -69.79
N TYR A 73 29.48 -4.30 -69.49
CA TYR A 73 29.23 -4.85 -68.17
C TYR A 73 30.47 -4.67 -67.30
N LEU A 74 30.29 -4.19 -66.09
CA LEU A 74 31.33 -4.25 -65.08
C LEU A 74 31.72 -5.71 -64.79
N PRO A 75 32.98 -6.00 -64.42
CA PRO A 75 33.49 -7.37 -64.27
C PRO A 75 32.64 -8.25 -63.30
N LEU A 76 31.96 -7.64 -62.38
CA LEU A 76 31.08 -8.34 -61.39
C LEU A 76 29.60 -8.40 -61.82
N LYS A 77 29.24 -7.96 -63.03
CA LYS A 77 27.86 -7.92 -63.56
C LYS A 77 26.91 -7.06 -62.69
N GLU A 78 27.44 -6.13 -61.90
CA GLU A 78 26.68 -5.29 -60.97
C GLU A 78 26.00 -4.11 -61.66
N GLU A 79 26.65 -3.48 -62.57
CA GLU A 79 26.14 -2.34 -63.37
C GLU A 79 26.43 -2.58 -64.86
N TYR A 80 25.53 -2.14 -65.71
CA TYR A 80 25.81 -2.11 -67.16
C TYR A 80 25.24 -0.84 -67.78
N ILE A 81 25.86 -0.44 -68.90
CA ILE A 81 25.34 0.61 -69.76
C ILE A 81 25.37 0.02 -71.19
N SER A 82 24.22 0.06 -71.85
CA SER A 82 24.16 -0.29 -73.28
C SER A 82 23.58 0.88 -74.10
N LEU A 83 24.08 1.05 -75.28
CA LEU A 83 23.58 2.00 -76.26
C LEU A 83 23.43 1.25 -77.58
N ASP A 84 22.21 0.99 -77.97
CA ASP A 84 21.89 0.22 -79.18
C ASP A 84 21.04 1.06 -80.14
N GLU A 85 21.15 0.78 -81.47
CA GLU A 85 20.24 1.38 -82.46
C GLU A 85 18.85 0.77 -82.29
N ALA A 86 17.85 1.63 -82.02
CA ALA A 86 16.47 1.18 -81.77
C ALA A 86 15.76 1.03 -83.12
N ASP A 87 15.01 -0.10 -83.27
CA ASP A 87 14.15 -0.28 -84.45
C ASP A 87 13.08 0.78 -84.51
N SER A 88 12.75 1.25 -85.71
CA SER A 88 11.75 2.30 -85.97
C SER A 88 10.32 1.94 -85.50
N THR A 89 10.12 0.71 -85.06
CA THR A 89 8.85 0.20 -84.51
C THR A 89 8.79 0.20 -82.95
N GLN A 90 9.89 0.54 -82.28
CA GLN A 90 9.90 0.57 -80.82
C GLN A 90 9.32 1.87 -80.27
N GLU A 91 8.40 1.72 -79.29
CA GLU A 91 7.85 2.88 -78.58
C GLU A 91 8.93 3.74 -77.92
N VAL A 92 8.77 5.03 -77.90
CA VAL A 92 9.66 5.96 -77.17
C VAL A 92 9.58 5.62 -75.69
N LEU A 93 10.63 5.04 -75.14
CA LEU A 93 10.75 4.66 -73.78
C LEU A 93 11.42 5.76 -72.97
N ASP A 94 10.87 6.08 -71.80
CA ASP A 94 11.51 6.82 -70.71
C ASP A 94 11.00 6.31 -69.39
N THR A 95 11.48 5.14 -69.00
CA THR A 95 10.97 4.43 -67.83
C THR A 95 12.06 3.81 -67.01
N ILE A 96 11.83 3.70 -65.68
CA ILE A 96 12.67 2.91 -64.77
C ILE A 96 11.86 1.73 -64.31
N ARG A 97 12.31 0.49 -64.61
CA ARG A 97 11.61 -0.74 -64.22
C ARG A 97 12.57 -1.82 -63.77
N ASN A 98 12.03 -2.78 -62.98
CA ASN A 98 12.77 -4.01 -62.67
C ASN A 98 12.56 -5.03 -63.80
N GLU A 99 13.65 -5.60 -64.32
CA GLU A 99 13.61 -6.60 -65.37
C GLU A 99 14.62 -7.70 -65.10
N LYS A 100 14.21 -8.96 -65.32
CA LYS A 100 15.14 -10.11 -65.22
C LYS A 100 15.85 -10.32 -66.53
N ARG A 101 17.17 -10.29 -66.51
CA ARG A 101 18.02 -10.54 -67.66
C ARG A 101 18.91 -11.74 -67.46
N LYS A 102 19.06 -12.50 -68.53
CA LYS A 102 19.97 -13.65 -68.54
C LYS A 102 21.34 -13.14 -69.00
N VAL A 103 22.30 -13.14 -68.09
CA VAL A 103 23.72 -12.75 -68.36
C VAL A 103 24.56 -13.99 -68.22
N GLU A 104 25.05 -14.49 -69.37
CA GLU A 104 25.77 -15.76 -69.50
C GLU A 104 24.89 -16.97 -69.04
N LYS A 105 25.17 -17.53 -67.81
CA LYS A 105 24.45 -18.66 -67.24
C LYS A 105 23.46 -18.27 -66.13
N ASP A 106 23.55 -17.04 -65.67
CA ASP A 106 22.77 -16.56 -64.53
C ASP A 106 21.59 -15.68 -64.98
N THR A 107 20.46 -15.77 -64.25
CA THR A 107 19.35 -14.84 -64.42
C THR A 107 19.41 -13.84 -63.29
N ILE A 108 19.72 -12.61 -63.62
CA ILE A 108 19.88 -11.52 -62.64
C ILE A 108 18.74 -10.51 -62.84
N GLU A 109 18.18 -10.05 -61.73
CA GLU A 109 17.18 -8.98 -61.74
C GLU A 109 17.90 -7.64 -61.64
N TYR A 110 17.64 -6.82 -62.63
CA TYR A 110 18.23 -5.47 -62.74
C TYR A 110 17.11 -4.43 -62.59
N ARG A 111 17.42 -3.33 -61.93
CA ARG A 111 16.67 -2.08 -62.05
C ARG A 111 17.26 -1.30 -63.21
N ILE A 112 16.44 -1.06 -64.25
CA ILE A 112 16.93 -0.53 -65.54
C ILE A 112 16.20 0.75 -65.82
N LEU A 113 16.96 1.83 -66.12
CA LEU A 113 16.47 3.01 -66.82
C LEU A 113 16.63 2.76 -68.32
N SER A 114 15.54 2.86 -69.09
CA SER A 114 15.49 2.76 -70.56
C SER A 114 15.05 4.11 -71.12
N HIS A 115 15.89 4.76 -71.90
CA HIS A 115 15.60 6.04 -72.53
C HIS A 115 15.87 5.95 -74.00
N THR A 116 14.88 6.34 -74.85
CA THR A 116 15.00 6.39 -76.29
C THR A 116 15.17 7.83 -76.72
N PHE A 117 16.19 8.11 -77.50
CA PHE A 117 16.49 9.45 -78.05
C PHE A 117 16.88 9.40 -79.53
N GLU A 118 16.73 10.52 -80.24
CA GLU A 118 17.00 10.64 -81.68
C GLU A 118 18.32 11.40 -81.95
N VAL A 119 19.18 10.84 -82.79
CA VAL A 119 20.35 11.51 -83.32
C VAL A 119 20.43 11.36 -84.84
N GLY A 120 20.31 12.45 -85.56
CA GLY A 120 20.41 12.50 -87.02
C GLY A 120 19.16 11.98 -87.76
N LYS A 121 18.51 11.06 -87.66
CA LYS A 121 17.30 10.39 -88.18
C LYS A 121 17.24 8.96 -87.76
N LYS A 122 18.02 8.58 -86.77
CA LYS A 122 17.99 7.25 -86.18
C LYS A 122 17.66 7.35 -84.69
N ASN A 123 16.87 6.41 -84.25
CA ASN A 123 16.56 6.25 -82.82
C ASN A 123 17.54 5.36 -82.15
N TYR A 124 17.93 5.72 -80.95
CA TYR A 124 18.84 4.97 -80.09
C TYR A 124 18.22 4.68 -78.72
N LEU A 125 18.44 3.48 -78.21
CA LEU A 125 18.01 3.05 -76.87
C LEU A 125 19.23 3.03 -75.94
N LEU A 126 19.18 3.90 -74.92
CA LEU A 126 20.13 3.89 -73.81
C LEU A 126 19.52 3.09 -72.68
N GLU A 127 20.23 2.11 -72.21
CA GLU A 127 19.88 1.41 -70.99
C GLU A 127 21.00 1.52 -69.96
N ILE A 128 20.63 1.88 -68.74
CA ILE A 128 21.50 1.91 -67.57
C ILE A 128 20.89 1.01 -66.50
N GLY A 129 21.54 -0.09 -66.18
CA GLY A 129 21.02 -1.08 -65.24
C GLY A 129 21.97 -1.34 -64.07
N LYS A 130 21.39 -1.57 -62.90
CA LYS A 130 22.08 -2.02 -61.69
C LYS A 130 21.39 -3.23 -61.09
N SER A 131 22.16 -4.24 -60.70
CA SER A 131 21.65 -5.46 -60.08
C SER A 131 20.92 -5.15 -58.77
N VAL A 132 19.72 -5.69 -58.62
CA VAL A 132 18.90 -5.55 -57.39
C VAL A 132 19.58 -6.25 -56.21
N ASN A 133 20.28 -7.36 -56.43
CA ASN A 133 21.02 -8.04 -55.36
C ASN A 133 22.12 -7.12 -54.78
N THR A 134 22.84 -6.40 -55.59
CA THR A 134 23.88 -5.43 -55.12
C THR A 134 23.24 -4.26 -54.36
N LEU A 135 22.02 -3.87 -54.73
CA LEU A 135 21.24 -2.84 -53.98
C LEU A 135 20.82 -3.35 -52.60
N ASP A 136 20.42 -4.62 -52.51
CA ASP A 136 20.01 -5.24 -51.25
C ASP A 136 21.24 -5.56 -50.36
N GLU A 137 22.36 -6.00 -50.92
CA GLU A 137 23.62 -6.25 -50.18
C GLU A 137 24.17 -4.99 -49.50
N THR A 138 24.04 -3.83 -50.11
CA THR A 138 24.48 -2.58 -49.52
C THR A 138 23.57 -2.08 -48.40
N SER A 139 22.31 -2.52 -48.38
CA SER A 139 21.33 -2.12 -47.35
C SER A 139 21.45 -2.94 -46.08
N GLY A 140 21.91 -4.20 -46.13
CA GLY A 140 22.03 -5.08 -44.97
C GLY A 140 22.91 -4.53 -43.83
N PRO A 141 24.17 -4.11 -44.10
CA PRO A 141 25.04 -3.50 -43.10
C PRO A 141 24.42 -2.23 -42.45
N LEU A 142 23.80 -1.37 -43.24
CA LEU A 142 23.14 -0.16 -42.75
C LEU A 142 21.96 -0.47 -41.81
N GLN A 143 21.18 -1.47 -42.18
CA GLN A 143 20.06 -1.95 -41.31
C GLN A 143 20.60 -2.49 -40.00
N SER A 144 21.66 -3.29 -40.02
CA SER A 144 22.29 -3.85 -38.82
C SER A 144 22.83 -2.75 -37.89
N ILE A 145 23.57 -1.77 -38.43
CA ILE A 145 24.07 -0.64 -37.64
C ILE A 145 22.91 0.18 -37.04
N ALA A 146 21.89 0.48 -37.82
CA ALA A 146 20.73 1.22 -37.35
C ALA A 146 19.99 0.47 -36.21
N LEU A 147 19.87 -0.84 -36.34
CA LEU A 147 19.26 -1.68 -35.27
C LEU A 147 20.13 -1.70 -34.00
N GLN A 148 21.47 -1.80 -34.14
CA GLN A 148 22.36 -1.76 -32.97
C GLN A 148 22.30 -0.42 -32.24
N ILE A 149 22.28 0.69 -32.97
CA ILE A 149 22.12 2.03 -32.40
C ILE A 149 20.78 2.14 -31.67
N LEU A 150 19.70 1.66 -32.29
CA LEU A 150 18.36 1.65 -31.65
C LEU A 150 18.35 0.86 -30.35
N LEU A 151 18.90 -0.35 -30.35
CA LEU A 151 18.99 -1.19 -29.14
C LEU A 151 19.82 -0.50 -28.04
N GLY A 152 20.94 0.12 -28.40
CA GLY A 152 21.77 0.89 -27.47
C GLY A 152 21.00 2.07 -26.85
N MET A 153 20.28 2.84 -27.67
CA MET A 153 19.44 3.95 -27.19
C MET A 153 18.33 3.48 -26.26
N ILE A 154 17.69 2.36 -26.55
CA ILE A 154 16.63 1.80 -25.70
C ILE A 154 17.20 1.32 -24.38
N MET A 155 18.32 0.61 -24.40
CA MET A 155 18.99 0.19 -23.16
C MET A 155 19.31 1.40 -22.28
N LEU A 156 19.86 2.46 -22.87
CA LEU A 156 20.18 3.70 -22.17
C LEU A 156 18.91 4.35 -21.56
N THR A 157 17.82 4.41 -22.34
CA THR A 157 16.57 5.01 -21.85
C THR A 157 15.89 4.17 -20.77
N VAL A 158 15.97 2.84 -20.81
CA VAL A 158 15.45 1.95 -19.74
C VAL A 158 16.22 2.19 -18.43
N LEU A 159 17.54 2.28 -18.51
CA LEU A 159 18.37 2.61 -17.34
C LEU A 159 18.02 3.99 -16.78
N ALA A 160 17.91 4.99 -17.65
CA ALA A 160 17.54 6.35 -17.25
C ALA A 160 16.16 6.39 -16.57
N ASP A 161 15.16 5.69 -17.11
CA ASP A 161 13.82 5.60 -16.51
C ASP A 161 13.83 4.94 -15.13
N PHE A 162 14.65 3.91 -14.94
CA PHE A 162 14.78 3.24 -13.65
C PHE A 162 15.34 4.19 -12.59
N PHE A 163 16.42 4.90 -12.88
CA PHE A 163 17.00 5.88 -11.97
C PHE A 163 16.06 7.06 -11.70
N PHE A 164 15.42 7.58 -12.75
CA PHE A 164 14.52 8.71 -12.67
C PHE A 164 13.26 8.39 -11.88
N SER A 165 12.68 7.20 -12.09
CA SER A 165 11.52 6.72 -11.34
C SER A 165 11.84 6.57 -9.85
N ASN A 166 13.01 6.01 -9.50
CA ASN A 166 13.46 5.91 -8.11
C ASN A 166 13.67 7.28 -7.46
N TYR A 167 14.26 8.21 -8.19
CA TYR A 167 14.50 9.56 -7.69
C TYR A 167 13.21 10.35 -7.43
N ILE A 168 12.25 10.29 -8.38
CA ILE A 168 10.98 11.03 -8.26
C ILE A 168 10.04 10.38 -7.23
N LEU A 169 9.89 9.04 -7.24
CA LEU A 169 8.93 8.36 -6.38
C LEU A 169 9.46 7.99 -4.99
N GLY A 170 10.79 8.05 -4.79
CA GLY A 170 11.41 7.79 -3.49
C GLY A 170 10.85 8.62 -2.33
N PRO A 171 10.66 9.95 -2.48
CA PRO A 171 10.05 10.79 -1.45
C PRO A 171 8.63 10.35 -1.06
N LEU A 172 7.81 9.90 -2.01
CA LEU A 172 6.46 9.39 -1.73
C LEU A 172 6.50 8.14 -0.82
N ASP A 173 7.39 7.19 -1.12
CA ASP A 173 7.57 5.99 -0.28
C ASP A 173 8.03 6.37 1.15
N ARG A 174 8.87 7.39 1.29
CA ARG A 174 9.28 7.94 2.59
C ARG A 174 8.09 8.55 3.34
N ILE A 175 7.30 9.43 2.69
CA ILE A 175 6.10 10.03 3.32
C ILE A 175 5.16 8.95 3.84
N ILE A 176 4.88 7.93 3.02
CA ILE A 176 4.02 6.82 3.40
C ILE A 176 4.58 6.06 4.61
N LYS A 177 5.85 5.69 4.57
CA LYS A 177 6.48 4.90 5.63
C LYS A 177 6.62 5.66 6.94
N THR A 178 7.03 6.93 6.87
CA THR A 178 7.28 7.74 8.09
C THR A 178 6.01 8.29 8.70
N LYS A 179 5.03 8.73 7.89
CA LYS A 179 3.87 9.46 8.40
C LYS A 179 2.58 8.63 8.47
N LEU A 180 2.45 7.54 7.69
CA LEU A 180 1.22 6.75 7.65
C LEU A 180 1.35 5.34 8.26
N ILE A 181 2.49 4.67 8.09
CA ILE A 181 2.64 3.26 8.51
C ILE A 181 3.40 3.12 9.83
N GLY A 182 4.36 4.01 10.12
CA GLY A 182 5.29 3.90 11.25
C GLY A 182 4.72 4.36 12.59
N ASN A 183 3.50 4.88 12.64
CA ASN A 183 3.00 5.61 13.78
C ASN A 183 1.93 4.86 14.53
N LYS A 184 2.16 4.73 15.83
CA LYS A 184 1.14 4.26 16.76
C LYS A 184 0.40 5.47 17.30
N PHE A 185 -0.87 5.60 16.92
CA PHE A 185 -1.80 6.51 17.52
C PHE A 185 -1.87 6.29 19.06
N PRO A 186 -1.90 7.36 19.90
CA PRO A 186 -1.96 8.78 19.58
C PRO A 186 -0.59 9.49 19.56
N ASN A 187 0.51 8.81 19.78
CA ASN A 187 1.85 9.39 19.82
C ASN A 187 2.48 9.39 18.43
N PHE A 188 2.20 10.43 17.67
CA PHE A 188 2.88 10.69 16.41
C PHE A 188 4.21 11.37 16.70
N GLY A 189 5.35 10.70 16.69
CA GLY A 189 6.66 11.30 16.95
C GLY A 189 6.94 12.62 16.18
N SER A 190 8.04 13.28 16.45
CA SER A 190 8.41 14.50 15.72
C SER A 190 8.76 14.17 14.27
N TYR A 191 8.01 14.70 13.32
CA TYR A 191 8.23 14.46 11.90
C TYR A 191 8.94 15.62 11.25
N GLU A 192 10.11 15.34 10.69
CA GLU A 192 10.74 16.26 9.75
C GLU A 192 10.03 16.21 8.40
N MET A 193 9.96 17.36 7.72
CA MET A 193 9.44 17.41 6.35
C MET A 193 10.35 16.62 5.40
N VAL A 194 9.75 15.82 4.52
CA VAL A 194 10.49 15.04 3.54
C VAL A 194 11.00 15.97 2.44
N LYS A 195 12.33 16.02 2.26
CA LYS A 195 12.94 16.79 1.17
C LYS A 195 12.60 16.16 -0.17
N THR A 196 11.91 16.91 -1.03
CA THR A 196 11.52 16.49 -2.38
C THR A 196 11.60 17.67 -3.35
N SER A 197 11.92 17.38 -4.61
CA SER A 197 11.92 18.37 -5.70
C SER A 197 10.55 18.55 -6.35
N THR A 198 9.55 17.71 -6.00
CA THR A 198 8.22 17.71 -6.61
C THR A 198 7.25 18.50 -5.72
N SER A 199 6.66 19.56 -6.26
CA SER A 199 5.71 20.45 -5.55
C SER A 199 4.52 19.71 -4.96
N ASP A 200 3.96 18.75 -5.71
CA ASP A 200 2.80 17.97 -5.28
C ASP A 200 3.12 17.11 -4.05
N PHE A 201 4.32 16.56 -3.98
CA PHE A 201 4.75 15.80 -2.80
C PHE A 201 5.07 16.72 -1.62
N GLN A 202 5.58 17.94 -1.86
CA GLN A 202 5.73 18.94 -0.81
C GLN A 202 4.37 19.33 -0.22
N TYR A 203 3.38 19.57 -1.10
CA TYR A 203 2.02 19.89 -0.68
C TYR A 203 1.37 18.73 0.08
N LEU A 204 1.49 17.50 -0.43
CA LEU A 204 0.99 16.29 0.23
C LEU A 204 1.62 16.13 1.62
N ASP A 205 2.94 16.25 1.71
CA ASP A 205 3.70 16.10 2.96
C ASP A 205 3.28 17.15 4.00
N LYS A 206 3.10 18.40 3.57
CA LYS A 206 2.61 19.50 4.40
C LYS A 206 1.18 19.26 4.88
N SER A 207 0.28 18.85 3.98
CA SER A 207 -1.13 18.59 4.33
C SER A 207 -1.27 17.44 5.33
N ILE A 208 -0.50 16.35 5.16
CA ILE A 208 -0.46 15.24 6.12
C ILE A 208 0.08 15.73 7.47
N HIS A 209 1.13 16.54 7.46
CA HIS A 209 1.71 17.11 8.69
C HIS A 209 0.70 17.99 9.44
N GLU A 210 0.01 18.89 8.75
CA GLU A 210 -1.04 19.74 9.33
C GLU A 210 -2.21 18.93 9.88
N MET A 211 -2.59 17.84 9.20
CA MET A 211 -3.62 16.91 9.68
C MET A 211 -3.19 16.21 10.97
N ILE A 212 -1.95 15.72 11.04
CA ILE A 212 -1.39 15.12 12.26
C ILE A 212 -1.40 16.09 13.42
N LEU A 213 -0.93 17.33 13.23
CA LEU A 213 -0.94 18.37 14.26
C LEU A 213 -2.36 18.71 14.73
N THR A 214 -3.32 18.75 13.83
CA THR A 214 -4.73 18.99 14.16
C THR A 214 -5.28 17.86 15.03
N ILE A 215 -4.97 16.61 14.69
CA ILE A 215 -5.37 15.43 15.47
C ILE A 215 -4.71 15.46 16.85
N GLU A 216 -3.40 15.69 16.96
CA GLU A 216 -2.68 15.80 18.24
C GLU A 216 -3.29 16.89 19.13
N THR A 217 -3.56 18.06 18.54
CA THR A 217 -4.17 19.19 19.27
C THR A 217 -5.57 18.84 19.76
N ALA A 218 -6.39 18.15 18.95
CA ALA A 218 -7.72 17.71 19.34
C ALA A 218 -7.66 16.71 20.51
N PHE A 219 -6.72 15.74 20.45
CA PHE A 219 -6.50 14.79 21.54
C PHE A 219 -6.03 15.46 22.83
N GLN A 220 -5.10 16.39 22.73
CA GLN A 220 -4.62 17.11 23.91
C GLN A 220 -5.74 17.88 24.58
N LYS A 221 -6.59 18.56 23.79
CA LYS A 221 -7.77 19.27 24.31
C LYS A 221 -8.78 18.32 24.97
N GLU A 222 -9.00 17.15 24.36
CA GLU A 222 -9.89 16.13 24.93
C GLU A 222 -9.34 15.58 26.25
N ARG A 223 -8.02 15.30 26.34
CA ARG A 223 -7.36 14.91 27.59
C ARG A 223 -7.54 15.96 28.69
N GLU A 224 -7.30 17.21 28.39
CA GLU A 224 -7.47 18.33 29.32
C GLU A 224 -8.94 18.46 29.75
N PHE A 225 -9.88 18.35 28.82
CA PHE A 225 -11.32 18.39 29.12
C PHE A 225 -11.73 17.27 30.08
N ILE A 226 -11.31 16.01 29.84
CA ILE A 226 -11.62 14.87 30.70
C ILE A 226 -11.02 15.06 32.09
N SER A 227 -9.78 15.51 32.18
CA SER A 227 -9.10 15.79 33.46
C SER A 227 -9.84 16.86 34.26
N ASN A 228 -10.16 17.97 33.63
CA ASN A 228 -10.89 19.07 34.27
C ASN A 228 -12.30 18.67 34.67
N ALA A 229 -13.03 17.96 33.80
CA ALA A 229 -14.36 17.44 34.11
C ALA A 229 -14.36 16.49 35.32
N SER A 230 -13.29 15.69 35.47
CA SER A 230 -13.11 14.83 36.65
C SER A 230 -13.08 15.61 37.94
N HIS A 231 -12.26 16.67 37.98
CA HIS A 231 -12.12 17.53 39.16
C HIS A 231 -13.41 18.33 39.44
N GLU A 232 -13.99 18.94 38.41
CA GLU A 232 -15.18 19.78 38.52
C GLU A 232 -16.44 19.00 38.91
N LEU A 233 -16.53 17.70 38.59
CA LEU A 233 -17.64 16.82 38.99
C LEU A 233 -17.42 16.24 40.38
N MET A 234 -16.19 15.88 40.76
CA MET A 234 -15.92 15.27 42.06
C MET A 234 -16.06 16.25 43.24
N THR A 235 -15.69 17.51 43.04
CA THR A 235 -15.77 18.54 44.07
C THR A 235 -17.19 18.77 44.61
N PRO A 236 -18.22 19.07 43.81
CA PRO A 236 -19.60 19.26 44.31
C PRO A 236 -20.17 17.99 44.95
N ILE A 237 -19.84 16.79 44.41
CA ILE A 237 -20.25 15.53 44.98
C ILE A 237 -19.68 15.36 46.39
N SER A 238 -18.39 15.64 46.59
CA SER A 238 -17.72 15.55 47.89
C SER A 238 -18.26 16.58 48.89
N ILE A 239 -18.58 17.81 48.45
CA ILE A 239 -19.20 18.83 49.28
C ILE A 239 -20.58 18.39 49.74
N LEU A 240 -21.41 17.81 48.86
CA LEU A 240 -22.73 17.29 49.19
C LEU A 240 -22.65 16.12 50.18
N GLN A 241 -21.68 15.20 49.99
CA GLN A 241 -21.42 14.10 50.94
C GLN A 241 -21.06 14.64 52.33
N SER A 242 -20.12 15.58 52.42
CA SER A 242 -19.74 16.19 53.70
C SER A 242 -20.89 16.91 54.39
N LYS A 243 -21.76 17.59 53.62
CA LYS A 243 -22.97 18.22 54.20
C LYS A 243 -23.93 17.18 54.75
N ILE A 244 -24.19 16.08 54.07
CA ILE A 244 -25.04 15.01 54.55
C ILE A 244 -24.44 14.35 55.80
N GLU A 245 -23.13 14.07 55.80
CA GLU A 245 -22.41 13.51 56.96
C GLU A 245 -22.50 14.46 58.18
N ASN A 246 -22.32 15.77 57.98
CA ASN A 246 -22.48 16.77 59.04
C ASN A 246 -23.91 16.83 59.59
N MET A 247 -24.93 16.67 58.71
CA MET A 247 -26.31 16.62 59.15
C MET A 247 -26.58 15.34 60.01
N PHE A 248 -25.97 14.20 59.68
CA PHE A 248 -26.08 12.97 60.46
C PHE A 248 -25.54 13.10 61.90
N ASN A 249 -24.54 13.94 62.10
CA ASN A 249 -23.92 14.16 63.41
C ASN A 249 -24.71 15.09 64.32
N SER A 250 -25.92 15.53 63.93
CA SER A 250 -26.81 16.33 64.76
C SER A 250 -27.65 15.42 65.67
N ASP A 251 -27.54 15.62 67.00
CA ASP A 251 -28.12 14.72 67.99
C ASP A 251 -29.66 14.71 68.00
N ASP A 252 -30.36 15.71 67.45
CA ASP A 252 -31.82 15.89 67.49
C ASP A 252 -32.56 15.53 66.22
N LEU A 253 -31.99 14.65 65.34
CA LEU A 253 -32.62 14.26 64.10
C LEU A 253 -33.73 13.23 64.32
N ALA A 254 -34.98 13.52 63.84
CA ALA A 254 -36.03 12.55 63.76
C ALA A 254 -35.66 11.35 62.87
N ASP A 255 -36.17 10.14 63.20
CA ASP A 255 -35.74 8.91 62.47
C ASP A 255 -36.13 8.91 61.00
N ASP A 256 -37.26 9.56 60.64
CA ASP A 256 -37.64 9.73 59.22
C ASP A 256 -36.64 10.61 58.43
N VAL A 257 -36.05 11.63 59.05
CA VAL A 257 -34.99 12.48 58.44
C VAL A 257 -33.72 11.69 58.29
N LYS A 258 -33.31 10.86 59.28
CA LYS A 258 -32.17 9.97 59.19
C LYS A 258 -32.32 8.99 58.01
N LEU A 259 -33.49 8.38 57.85
CA LEU A 259 -33.73 7.49 56.71
C LEU A 259 -33.58 8.21 55.36
N ARG A 260 -34.12 9.42 55.20
CA ARG A 260 -33.99 10.23 53.98
C ARG A 260 -32.56 10.61 53.71
N LEU A 261 -31.76 10.98 54.71
CA LEU A 261 -30.37 11.29 54.60
C LEU A 261 -29.56 10.06 54.14
N LEU A 262 -29.86 8.87 54.67
CA LEU A 262 -29.27 7.59 54.22
C LEU A 262 -29.57 7.31 52.76
N GLU A 263 -30.79 7.55 52.31
CA GLU A 263 -31.18 7.40 50.90
C GLU A 263 -30.41 8.40 50.02
N MET A 264 -30.29 9.67 50.42
CA MET A 264 -29.52 10.70 49.73
C MET A 264 -28.02 10.31 49.65
N GLN A 265 -27.45 9.83 50.74
CA GLN A 265 -26.07 9.35 50.79
C GLN A 265 -25.84 8.16 49.84
N LYS A 266 -26.77 7.20 49.80
CA LYS A 266 -26.70 6.11 48.81
C LYS A 266 -26.73 6.61 47.38
N ILE A 267 -27.61 7.57 47.05
CA ILE A 267 -27.70 8.16 45.72
C ILE A 267 -26.41 8.90 45.36
N LEU A 268 -25.82 9.68 46.28
CA LEU A 268 -24.58 10.39 46.06
C LEU A 268 -23.38 9.45 45.88
N ASN A 269 -23.29 8.41 46.73
CA ASN A 269 -22.25 7.38 46.55
C ASN A 269 -22.37 6.67 45.20
N ARG A 270 -23.59 6.43 44.76
CA ARG A 270 -23.91 5.88 43.46
C ARG A 270 -23.44 6.82 42.34
N LEU A 271 -23.76 8.12 42.40
CA LEU A 271 -23.35 9.13 41.43
C LEU A 271 -21.81 9.25 41.34
N LYS A 272 -21.15 9.29 42.51
CA LYS A 272 -19.70 9.32 42.65
C LYS A 272 -19.02 8.12 41.93
N SER A 273 -19.55 6.90 42.19
CA SER A 273 -19.01 5.68 41.59
C SER A 273 -19.19 5.65 40.07
N ILE A 274 -20.36 6.04 39.57
CA ILE A 274 -20.63 6.14 38.11
C ILE A 274 -19.69 7.13 37.48
N THR A 275 -19.58 8.35 38.00
CA THR A 275 -18.75 9.40 37.49
C THR A 275 -17.27 8.99 37.48
N LYS A 276 -16.75 8.46 38.60
CA LYS A 276 -15.37 7.95 38.70
C LYS A 276 -15.07 6.87 37.64
N THR A 277 -16.00 5.93 37.45
CA THR A 277 -15.83 4.84 36.51
C THR A 277 -15.84 5.34 35.04
N LEU A 278 -16.79 6.24 34.72
CA LEU A 278 -16.85 6.82 33.36
C LEU A 278 -15.60 7.63 33.02
N LEU A 279 -15.12 8.44 33.98
CA LEU A 279 -13.88 9.19 33.80
C LEU A 279 -12.67 8.28 33.64
N LEU A 280 -12.58 7.20 34.44
CA LEU A 280 -11.51 6.21 34.30
C LEU A 280 -11.55 5.51 32.94
N ILE A 281 -12.71 5.10 32.45
CA ILE A 281 -12.86 4.53 31.10
C ILE A 281 -12.40 5.53 30.06
N SER A 282 -12.82 6.80 30.18
CA SER A 282 -12.42 7.85 29.24
C SER A 282 -10.92 8.12 29.27
N GLN A 283 -10.29 8.11 30.45
CA GLN A 283 -8.83 8.24 30.59
C GLN A 283 -8.07 7.08 29.95
N ILE A 284 -8.58 5.85 30.07
CA ILE A 284 -7.99 4.66 29.45
C ILE A 284 -8.10 4.74 27.92
N GLU A 285 -9.28 5.07 27.40
CA GLU A 285 -9.55 5.19 25.96
C GLU A 285 -8.73 6.30 25.29
N ASN A 286 -8.40 7.35 26.05
CA ASN A 286 -7.52 8.45 25.63
C ASN A 286 -6.04 8.21 25.97
N GLU A 287 -5.64 6.98 26.26
CA GLU A 287 -4.25 6.56 26.55
C GLU A 287 -3.51 7.47 27.54
N GLN A 288 -4.19 7.90 28.62
CA GLN A 288 -3.59 8.76 29.65
C GLN A 288 -2.70 7.99 30.63
N PHE A 289 -2.71 6.66 30.58
CA PHE A 289 -1.91 5.79 31.42
C PHE A 289 -0.63 5.35 30.71
N ILE A 290 0.42 5.09 31.51
CA ILE A 290 1.70 4.58 31.00
C ILE A 290 1.78 3.09 31.34
N ARG A 291 2.43 2.32 30.49
CA ARG A 291 2.66 0.87 30.64
C ARG A 291 4.13 0.63 30.92
N ASP A 292 4.61 0.98 32.11
CA ASP A 292 6.01 0.88 32.53
C ASP A 292 6.23 0.05 33.78
N ASP A 293 5.14 -0.52 34.36
CA ASP A 293 5.24 -1.40 35.52
C ASP A 293 5.67 -2.82 35.13
N HIS A 294 6.34 -3.49 36.08
CA HIS A 294 6.60 -4.92 36.11
C HIS A 294 5.88 -5.53 37.29
N ILE A 295 5.03 -6.50 37.07
CA ILE A 295 4.20 -7.08 38.15
C ILE A 295 4.29 -8.60 38.17
N HIS A 296 4.26 -9.17 39.37
CA HIS A 296 4.00 -10.57 39.62
C HIS A 296 2.47 -10.77 39.77
N VAL A 297 1.90 -11.59 38.87
CA VAL A 297 0.44 -11.81 38.84
C VAL A 297 -0.10 -12.35 40.15
N LYS A 298 0.64 -13.24 40.79
CA LYS A 298 0.26 -13.83 42.08
C LYS A 298 0.15 -12.78 43.17
N GLU A 299 1.08 -11.84 43.27
CA GLU A 299 1.06 -10.75 44.24
C GLU A 299 -0.13 -9.82 44.00
N LEU A 300 -0.37 -9.45 42.73
CA LEU A 300 -1.51 -8.61 42.36
C LEU A 300 -2.84 -9.27 42.72
N LEU A 301 -3.01 -10.57 42.50
CA LEU A 301 -4.22 -11.30 42.85
C LEU A 301 -4.35 -11.44 44.35
N GLN A 302 -3.23 -11.50 45.11
CA GLN A 302 -3.30 -11.47 46.58
C GLN A 302 -3.75 -10.11 47.09
N GLU A 303 -3.31 -8.99 46.52
CA GLU A 303 -3.82 -7.66 46.87
C GLU A 303 -5.34 -7.56 46.63
N VAL A 304 -5.82 -8.14 45.53
CA VAL A 304 -7.26 -8.21 45.24
C VAL A 304 -8.00 -9.07 46.26
N TYR A 305 -7.44 -10.22 46.64
CA TYR A 305 -8.01 -11.12 47.65
C TYR A 305 -8.18 -10.41 48.99
N ASP A 306 -7.13 -9.72 49.46
CA ASP A 306 -7.14 -9.02 50.75
C ASP A 306 -8.23 -7.96 50.82
N GLU A 307 -8.51 -7.24 49.73
CA GLU A 307 -9.57 -6.23 49.64
C GLU A 307 -10.99 -6.83 49.62
N ILE A 308 -11.18 -8.04 49.10
CA ILE A 308 -12.49 -8.68 48.95
C ILE A 308 -12.79 -9.76 50.00
N SER A 309 -11.84 -10.11 50.85
CA SER A 309 -11.92 -11.21 51.83
C SER A 309 -13.17 -11.16 52.70
N ILE A 310 -13.50 -9.99 53.23
CA ILE A 310 -14.70 -9.76 54.04
C ILE A 310 -15.96 -10.08 53.23
N ARG A 311 -16.04 -9.69 51.98
CA ARG A 311 -17.21 -9.95 51.10
C ARG A 311 -17.35 -11.43 50.76
N LEU A 312 -16.25 -12.16 50.66
CA LEU A 312 -16.24 -13.62 50.47
C LEU A 312 -16.84 -14.31 51.69
N GLU A 313 -16.40 -13.93 52.91
CA GLU A 313 -16.92 -14.44 54.16
C GLU A 313 -18.41 -14.14 54.34
N GLU A 314 -18.84 -12.88 54.12
CA GLU A 314 -20.24 -12.46 54.23
C GLU A 314 -21.18 -13.23 53.27
N ASN A 315 -20.72 -13.72 52.15
CA ASN A 315 -21.49 -14.46 51.15
C ASN A 315 -21.25 -15.97 51.18
N ASP A 316 -20.40 -16.47 52.11
CA ASP A 316 -20.00 -17.88 52.21
C ASP A 316 -19.44 -18.43 50.89
N ILE A 317 -18.56 -17.68 50.24
CA ILE A 317 -17.97 -18.02 48.96
C ILE A 317 -16.50 -18.38 49.13
N SER A 318 -16.11 -19.56 48.62
CA SER A 318 -14.70 -19.97 48.58
C SER A 318 -13.98 -19.40 47.37
N LEU A 319 -12.78 -18.82 47.57
CA LEU A 319 -11.89 -18.37 46.45
C LEU A 319 -10.62 -19.19 46.49
N ASN A 320 -10.28 -19.79 45.35
CA ASN A 320 -9.05 -20.50 45.11
C ASN A 320 -8.21 -19.83 44.03
N ILE A 321 -6.93 -19.59 44.31
CA ILE A 321 -5.97 -18.98 43.36
C ILE A 321 -4.85 -19.97 43.09
N ASP A 322 -4.77 -20.45 41.85
CA ASP A 322 -3.72 -21.41 41.39
C ASP A 322 -3.03 -20.85 40.15
N ILE A 323 -1.93 -20.14 40.35
CA ILE A 323 -1.09 -19.59 39.29
C ILE A 323 0.15 -20.43 39.16
N ALA A 324 0.33 -21.08 38.01
CA ALA A 324 1.51 -21.89 37.74
C ALA A 324 2.73 -21.03 37.41
N GLY A 325 3.82 -21.26 38.17
CA GLY A 325 5.07 -20.56 37.98
C GLY A 325 5.08 -19.12 38.47
N ASP A 326 6.18 -18.45 38.24
CA ASP A 326 6.35 -17.02 38.54
C ASP A 326 5.96 -16.18 37.29
N ALA A 327 4.64 -15.99 37.14
CA ALA A 327 4.11 -15.25 35.97
C ALA A 327 4.37 -13.76 36.17
N GLU A 328 5.40 -13.24 35.51
CA GLU A 328 5.76 -11.82 35.49
C GLU A 328 5.22 -11.17 34.23
N LEU A 329 4.61 -9.98 34.38
CA LEU A 329 4.07 -9.16 33.29
C LEU A 329 4.83 -7.83 33.22
N PRO A 330 5.79 -7.67 32.31
CA PRO A 330 6.44 -6.39 32.05
C PRO A 330 5.60 -5.51 31.14
N GLY A 331 5.84 -4.19 31.22
CA GLY A 331 5.21 -3.23 30.30
C GLY A 331 3.70 -3.14 30.47
N VAL A 332 3.21 -3.17 31.70
CA VAL A 332 1.80 -3.04 32.07
C VAL A 332 1.58 -1.84 32.96
N ASN A 333 0.33 -1.55 33.29
CA ASN A 333 -0.03 -0.59 34.34
C ASN A 333 -0.68 -1.34 35.51
N LYS A 334 -0.03 -1.36 36.67
CA LYS A 334 -0.45 -2.10 37.86
C LYS A 334 -1.84 -1.68 38.33
N PHE A 335 -2.10 -0.37 38.41
CA PHE A 335 -3.38 0.17 38.86
C PHE A 335 -4.55 -0.31 37.96
N LEU A 336 -4.37 -0.31 36.67
CA LEU A 336 -5.40 -0.75 35.73
C LEU A 336 -5.62 -2.27 35.83
N LEU A 337 -4.56 -3.07 35.88
CA LEU A 337 -4.71 -4.53 36.02
C LEU A 337 -5.34 -4.93 37.36
N TYR A 338 -5.00 -4.22 38.46
CA TYR A 338 -5.73 -4.38 39.74
C TYR A 338 -7.22 -4.15 39.56
N ASN A 339 -7.62 -3.05 38.90
CA ASN A 339 -9.02 -2.75 38.63
C ASN A 339 -9.70 -3.81 37.75
N LEU A 340 -9.01 -4.37 36.79
CA LEU A 340 -9.49 -5.44 35.91
C LEU A 340 -9.85 -6.68 36.76
N PHE A 341 -8.88 -7.19 37.54
CA PHE A 341 -9.11 -8.37 38.37
C PHE A 341 -10.16 -8.12 39.49
N PHE A 342 -10.09 -6.97 40.15
CA PHE A 342 -11.05 -6.57 41.15
C PHE A 342 -12.49 -6.57 40.59
N ASN A 343 -12.70 -6.00 39.39
CA ASN A 343 -14.04 -5.98 38.80
C ASN A 343 -14.53 -7.38 38.41
N LEU A 344 -13.66 -8.23 37.86
CA LEU A 344 -14.05 -9.61 37.51
C LEU A 344 -14.37 -10.42 38.74
N VAL A 345 -13.53 -10.39 39.77
CA VAL A 345 -13.75 -11.15 40.98
C VAL A 345 -14.95 -10.62 41.78
N ASN A 346 -15.13 -9.30 41.88
CA ASN A 346 -16.26 -8.69 42.50
C ASN A 346 -17.59 -9.04 41.76
N ASN A 347 -17.59 -9.17 40.44
CA ASN A 347 -18.72 -9.70 39.69
C ASN A 347 -18.95 -11.18 40.00
N ALA A 348 -17.93 -12.00 40.08
CA ALA A 348 -18.01 -13.41 40.44
C ALA A 348 -18.61 -13.61 41.85
N ILE A 349 -18.27 -12.77 42.85
CA ILE A 349 -18.89 -12.76 44.18
C ILE A 349 -20.35 -12.33 44.07
N LYS A 350 -20.59 -11.19 43.41
CA LYS A 350 -21.91 -10.56 43.38
C LYS A 350 -22.97 -11.44 42.74
N TYR A 351 -22.65 -12.17 41.70
CA TYR A 351 -23.56 -13.00 40.91
C TYR A 351 -23.43 -14.49 41.25
N ASN A 352 -22.70 -14.82 42.34
CA ASN A 352 -22.60 -16.19 42.81
C ASN A 352 -23.90 -16.62 43.59
N LYS A 353 -24.01 -17.89 43.79
CA LYS A 353 -24.95 -18.51 44.70
C LYS A 353 -24.34 -18.63 46.11
N PRO A 354 -25.17 -18.71 47.18
CA PRO A 354 -24.67 -19.01 48.53
C PRO A 354 -23.84 -20.30 48.53
N SER A 355 -22.76 -20.34 49.29
CA SER A 355 -21.80 -21.47 49.37
C SER A 355 -21.22 -21.86 48.01
N GLY A 356 -21.08 -20.89 47.10
CA GLY A 356 -20.48 -21.07 45.81
C GLY A 356 -18.95 -20.99 45.85
N SER A 357 -18.32 -21.16 44.69
CA SER A 357 -16.86 -21.05 44.56
C SER A 357 -16.44 -20.13 43.42
N ILE A 358 -15.24 -19.62 43.56
CA ILE A 358 -14.51 -18.87 42.50
C ILE A 358 -13.13 -19.50 42.37
N ASP A 359 -12.77 -19.93 41.17
CA ASP A 359 -11.48 -20.48 40.86
C ASP A 359 -10.71 -19.57 39.88
N ILE A 360 -9.54 -19.09 40.28
CA ILE A 360 -8.62 -18.33 39.42
C ILE A 360 -7.44 -19.23 39.07
N LYS A 361 -7.30 -19.57 37.80
CA LYS A 361 -6.20 -20.43 37.30
C LYS A 361 -5.37 -19.71 36.28
N GLY A 362 -4.05 -19.67 36.49
CA GLY A 362 -3.10 -19.10 35.52
C GLY A 362 -2.13 -20.16 35.00
N ARG A 363 -1.97 -20.22 33.71
CA ARG A 363 -1.08 -21.15 33.01
C ARG A 363 -0.38 -20.43 31.85
N VAL A 364 0.87 -20.83 31.60
CA VAL A 364 1.58 -20.41 30.38
C VAL A 364 1.36 -21.48 29.32
N THR A 365 0.71 -21.13 28.22
CA THR A 365 0.42 -22.01 27.09
C THR A 365 0.97 -21.36 25.82
N ASP A 366 1.81 -22.06 25.07
CA ASP A 366 2.45 -21.55 23.84
C ASP A 366 3.16 -20.19 24.00
N GLY A 367 3.77 -19.97 25.18
CA GLY A 367 4.45 -18.70 25.49
C GLY A 367 3.53 -17.54 25.86
N LEU A 368 2.22 -17.78 25.96
CA LEU A 368 1.22 -16.80 26.37
C LEU A 368 0.74 -17.11 27.78
N LEU A 369 0.61 -16.10 28.63
CA LEU A 369 -0.05 -16.24 29.92
C LEU A 369 -1.57 -16.23 29.73
N VAL A 370 -2.23 -17.30 30.14
CA VAL A 370 -3.69 -17.43 30.13
C VAL A 370 -4.19 -17.51 31.56
N ILE A 371 -5.08 -16.59 31.96
CA ILE A 371 -5.71 -16.57 33.27
C ILE A 371 -7.22 -16.77 33.08
N SER A 372 -7.78 -17.80 33.73
CA SER A 372 -9.22 -18.05 33.76
C SER A 372 -9.77 -17.74 35.15
N ILE A 373 -10.90 -17.03 35.20
CA ILE A 373 -11.68 -16.74 36.39
C ILE A 373 -13.03 -17.43 36.20
N THR A 374 -13.27 -18.45 36.99
CA THR A 374 -14.47 -19.31 36.94
C THR A 374 -15.33 -19.09 38.17
N ASP A 375 -16.60 -18.81 38.02
CA ASP A 375 -17.59 -18.75 39.11
C ASP A 375 -18.67 -19.84 38.97
N THR A 376 -19.28 -20.22 40.08
CA THR A 376 -20.40 -21.16 40.12
C THR A 376 -21.76 -20.45 40.24
N GLY A 377 -21.85 -19.21 39.78
CA GLY A 377 -22.98 -18.33 39.93
C GLY A 377 -24.18 -18.63 39.05
N ILE A 378 -25.02 -17.61 38.87
CA ILE A 378 -26.28 -17.69 38.11
C ILE A 378 -26.06 -17.87 36.60
N GLY A 379 -24.84 -17.62 36.10
CA GLY A 379 -24.51 -17.65 34.67
C GLY A 379 -25.16 -16.53 33.85
N ILE A 380 -24.84 -16.52 32.56
CA ILE A 380 -25.27 -15.52 31.59
C ILE A 380 -25.92 -16.24 30.41
N ALA A 381 -27.08 -15.78 29.97
CA ALA A 381 -27.74 -16.36 28.79
C ALA A 381 -26.96 -16.10 27.51
N ALA A 382 -26.93 -17.04 26.55
CA ALA A 382 -26.17 -16.96 25.32
C ALA A 382 -26.50 -15.69 24.51
N GLU A 383 -27.78 -15.28 24.49
CA GLU A 383 -28.23 -14.08 23.79
C GLU A 383 -27.71 -12.78 24.43
N GLN A 384 -27.25 -12.85 25.68
CA GLN A 384 -26.72 -11.70 26.42
C GLN A 384 -25.22 -11.55 26.29
N LEU A 385 -24.48 -12.63 26.02
CA LEU A 385 -23.02 -12.63 25.93
C LEU A 385 -22.42 -11.55 24.99
N PRO A 386 -22.98 -11.28 23.80
CA PRO A 386 -22.45 -10.23 22.92
C PRO A 386 -22.55 -8.81 23.49
N PHE A 387 -23.40 -8.62 24.54
CA PHE A 387 -23.72 -7.30 25.06
C PHE A 387 -23.22 -7.05 26.48
N ILE A 388 -22.53 -8.00 27.12
CA ILE A 388 -22.10 -7.88 28.52
C ILE A 388 -21.08 -6.76 28.76
N PHE A 389 -20.32 -6.37 27.71
CA PHE A 389 -19.35 -5.30 27.77
C PHE A 389 -19.92 -3.91 27.41
N ASN A 390 -21.24 -3.83 27.06
CA ASN A 390 -21.88 -2.57 26.75
C ASN A 390 -22.14 -1.75 28.03
N ARG A 391 -21.87 -0.45 27.99
CA ARG A 391 -22.05 0.48 29.10
C ARG A 391 -23.52 0.56 29.51
N PHE A 392 -23.78 0.60 30.84
CA PHE A 392 -25.10 0.69 31.43
C PHE A 392 -26.06 -0.48 31.12
N LYS A 393 -25.57 -1.54 30.50
CA LYS A 393 -26.39 -2.71 30.21
C LYS A 393 -26.59 -3.53 31.49
N LYS A 394 -27.86 -3.78 31.83
CA LYS A 394 -28.25 -4.66 32.90
C LYS A 394 -29.21 -5.72 32.36
N PHE A 395 -29.10 -6.93 32.86
CA PHE A 395 -29.96 -8.03 32.46
C PHE A 395 -31.01 -8.32 33.56
N LYS A 396 -32.19 -8.85 33.20
CA LYS A 396 -33.32 -9.03 34.12
C LYS A 396 -32.95 -9.76 35.41
N GLN A 397 -32.08 -10.75 35.34
CA GLN A 397 -31.58 -11.52 36.49
C GLN A 397 -30.69 -10.71 37.44
N SER A 398 -30.10 -9.61 37.00
CA SER A 398 -29.25 -8.73 37.81
C SER A 398 -29.98 -7.50 38.38
N LEU A 399 -31.26 -7.31 38.09
CA LEU A 399 -32.01 -6.11 38.50
C LEU A 399 -32.19 -6.00 40.02
N GLN A 400 -32.13 -7.12 40.75
CA GLN A 400 -32.29 -7.14 42.23
C GLN A 400 -30.99 -6.76 42.96
N LYS A 401 -29.84 -6.80 42.32
CA LYS A 401 -28.53 -6.44 42.90
C LYS A 401 -28.09 -5.05 42.43
N GLU A 402 -27.70 -4.21 43.37
CA GLU A 402 -27.18 -2.86 43.04
C GLU A 402 -25.95 -2.95 42.14
N SER A 403 -26.10 -2.62 40.88
CA SER A 403 -25.00 -2.54 39.91
C SER A 403 -25.28 -1.46 38.88
N PHE A 404 -24.22 -0.85 38.31
CA PHE A 404 -24.37 0.26 37.37
C PHE A 404 -24.18 -0.19 35.91
N GLY A 405 -23.81 -1.44 35.66
CA GLY A 405 -23.51 -1.95 34.34
C GLY A 405 -22.22 -1.32 33.75
N LEU A 406 -21.27 -0.99 34.63
CA LEU A 406 -19.98 -0.38 34.24
C LEU A 406 -18.75 -1.26 34.56
N GLY A 407 -18.92 -2.32 35.38
CA GLY A 407 -17.79 -3.19 35.78
C GLY A 407 -17.15 -3.93 34.58
N LEU A 408 -17.97 -4.59 33.75
CA LEU A 408 -17.44 -5.27 32.56
C LEU A 408 -16.97 -4.32 31.43
N PRO A 409 -17.63 -3.18 31.16
CA PRO A 409 -17.06 -2.15 30.28
C PRO A 409 -15.67 -1.69 30.67
N ILE A 410 -15.40 -1.44 31.96
CA ILE A 410 -14.05 -1.04 32.39
C ILE A 410 -13.03 -2.19 32.21
N VAL A 411 -13.44 -3.45 32.49
CA VAL A 411 -12.60 -4.63 32.18
C VAL A 411 -12.23 -4.67 30.73
N LYS A 412 -13.19 -4.42 29.82
CA LYS A 412 -12.94 -4.40 28.38
C LYS A 412 -11.99 -3.28 27.99
N SER A 413 -12.20 -2.05 28.46
CA SER A 413 -11.30 -0.92 28.16
C SER A 413 -9.87 -1.17 28.66
N ILE A 414 -9.70 -1.75 29.86
CA ILE A 414 -8.37 -2.10 30.40
C ILE A 414 -7.70 -3.20 29.57
N ALA A 415 -8.47 -4.22 29.18
CA ALA A 415 -7.96 -5.32 28.38
C ALA A 415 -7.53 -4.84 26.99
N ASP A 416 -8.32 -4.00 26.34
CA ASP A 416 -7.97 -3.40 25.05
C ASP A 416 -6.71 -2.53 25.16
N PHE A 417 -6.59 -1.73 26.23
CA PHE A 417 -5.41 -0.93 26.50
C PHE A 417 -4.13 -1.77 26.65
N HIS A 418 -4.21 -2.94 27.29
CA HIS A 418 -3.08 -3.87 27.46
C HIS A 418 -2.97 -4.92 26.33
N HIS A 419 -3.80 -4.86 25.30
CA HIS A 419 -3.89 -5.87 24.24
C HIS A 419 -4.19 -7.29 24.75
N ILE A 420 -4.94 -7.39 25.85
CA ILE A 420 -5.40 -8.65 26.45
C ILE A 420 -6.64 -9.11 25.71
N ARG A 421 -6.65 -10.34 25.22
CA ARG A 421 -7.84 -10.95 24.66
C ARG A 421 -8.72 -11.50 25.78
N ILE A 422 -10.03 -11.17 25.77
CA ILE A 422 -11.03 -11.69 26.71
C ILE A 422 -11.98 -12.59 25.95
N ASP A 423 -12.09 -13.84 26.39
CA ASP A 423 -13.09 -14.81 25.94
C ASP A 423 -14.03 -15.13 27.14
N VAL A 424 -15.34 -15.26 26.91
CA VAL A 424 -16.33 -15.54 27.93
C VAL A 424 -17.19 -16.71 27.53
N THR A 425 -17.25 -17.70 28.40
CA THR A 425 -18.17 -18.82 28.29
C THR A 425 -19.06 -18.87 29.54
N SER A 426 -20.35 -19.07 29.39
CA SER A 426 -21.27 -19.08 30.51
C SER A 426 -22.51 -19.91 30.21
N GLU A 427 -23.04 -20.56 31.24
CA GLU A 427 -24.26 -21.32 31.18
C GLU A 427 -25.16 -20.99 32.40
N ILE A 428 -26.45 -20.82 32.14
CA ILE A 428 -27.42 -20.45 33.17
C ILE A 428 -27.47 -21.49 34.30
N ASN A 429 -27.37 -21.03 35.54
CA ASN A 429 -27.33 -21.81 36.78
C ASN A 429 -26.10 -22.72 36.96
N VAL A 430 -25.15 -22.68 36.04
CA VAL A 430 -23.84 -23.37 36.15
C VAL A 430 -22.78 -22.40 36.61
N GLY A 431 -22.67 -21.25 35.93
CA GLY A 431 -21.68 -20.20 36.20
C GLY A 431 -21.10 -19.58 34.96
N SER A 432 -19.99 -18.80 35.12
CA SER A 432 -19.29 -18.14 34.02
C SER A 432 -17.79 -18.37 34.11
N ILE A 433 -17.13 -18.35 32.94
CA ILE A 433 -15.67 -18.43 32.81
C ILE A 433 -15.23 -17.22 32.00
N PHE A 434 -14.44 -16.38 32.60
CA PHE A 434 -13.72 -15.28 31.91
C PHE A 434 -12.26 -15.69 31.67
N THR A 435 -11.87 -15.80 30.44
CA THR A 435 -10.50 -16.18 30.04
C THR A 435 -9.77 -14.97 29.50
N LEU A 436 -8.67 -14.62 30.11
CA LEU A 436 -7.77 -13.52 29.76
C LEU A 436 -6.50 -14.09 29.14
N THR A 437 -6.24 -13.78 27.89
CA THR A 437 -4.97 -14.16 27.21
C THR A 437 -4.10 -12.93 27.06
N PHE A 438 -2.99 -12.92 27.75
CA PHE A 438 -2.02 -11.83 27.69
C PHE A 438 -1.14 -11.96 26.45
N PRO A 439 -0.72 -10.84 25.83
CA PRO A 439 0.21 -10.89 24.71
C PRO A 439 1.52 -11.55 25.14
N ALA A 440 2.26 -12.11 24.18
CA ALA A 440 3.55 -12.73 24.43
C ALA A 440 4.49 -11.72 25.12
N VAL A 441 5.07 -12.15 26.22
CA VAL A 441 6.13 -11.42 26.91
C VAL A 441 7.40 -11.65 26.10
N ASN A 442 7.88 -10.63 25.33
CA ASN A 442 9.15 -10.67 24.63
C ASN A 442 10.30 -10.37 25.59
#